data_26b9ff9aad8928643f8ad17340ccf2a3
#
_entry.id   26b9ff9aad8928643f8ad17340ccf2a3
#
_cell.length_a   1.000
_cell.length_b   1.000
_cell.length_c   1.000
_cell.angle_alpha   90.00
_cell.angle_beta   90.00
_cell.angle_gamma   90.00
#
_symmetry.space_group_name_H-M   'P 1'
#
loop_
_entity.id
_entity.type
_entity.pdbx_description
1 polymer ?
#
loop_
_entity_poly.entity_id
_entity_poly.type
_entity_poly.pdbx_seq_one_letter_code
_entity_poly.pdbx_strand_id
1 'polypeptide(L)'
;MPDRASGATGRTLRVCALYPDLMNIYADRGNLIVLERRCHWRGIGFELHASGLGESVDPDAHDLYYLGGGQDRDQRLCAEDLLERKADALHAAAARGAVVLGVCGGYQLLGRSYTLGRERITGVGLLDVETVRAEGQPRLIGNVAIEVSLDSAGQEAQRVLAGFENHGGRTRLGDGVRPLGRVLKGHGNDGRSGMEGARRENTIGTYLHGPLLPKNVWFADWLTARALGVDPDALEPLDDALEREAHLGALRSAGV
;
A
#
# COMPACT_ATOMS: atom_id res chain seq x y z
N MET A 1 4.77 -8.17 -29.14
CA MET A 1 3.95 -8.45 -27.95
C MET A 1 4.58 -9.64 -27.28
N PRO A 2 5.22 -9.54 -26.09
CA PRO A 2 5.68 -10.73 -25.38
C PRO A 2 4.46 -11.51 -24.90
N ASP A 3 4.58 -12.81 -25.00
CA ASP A 3 3.58 -13.82 -24.68
C ASP A 3 3.10 -13.70 -23.21
N ARG A 4 1.87 -13.23 -22.99
CA ARG A 4 1.26 -13.04 -21.66
C ARG A 4 0.77 -14.35 -21.01
N ALA A 5 1.11 -15.51 -21.56
CA ALA A 5 0.56 -16.80 -21.17
C ALA A 5 1.51 -17.69 -20.35
N SER A 6 2.63 -17.19 -19.81
CA SER A 6 3.43 -17.99 -18.88
C SER A 6 2.96 -17.74 -17.44
N GLY A 7 2.48 -18.81 -16.76
CA GLY A 7 2.05 -18.75 -15.36
C GLY A 7 3.13 -18.17 -14.43
N ALA A 8 2.74 -17.77 -13.23
CA ALA A 8 3.63 -17.16 -12.24
C ALA A 8 4.57 -18.17 -11.55
N THR A 9 4.31 -19.48 -11.67
CA THR A 9 5.12 -20.55 -11.09
C THR A 9 6.56 -20.51 -11.62
N GLY A 10 7.54 -20.60 -10.72
CA GLY A 10 8.96 -20.52 -11.05
C GLY A 10 9.51 -19.11 -11.18
N ARG A 11 8.68 -18.07 -11.06
CA ARG A 11 9.13 -16.68 -10.90
C ARG A 11 9.49 -16.39 -9.45
N THR A 12 10.17 -15.30 -9.19
CA THR A 12 10.50 -14.81 -7.85
C THR A 12 9.96 -13.39 -7.69
N LEU A 13 9.17 -13.14 -6.65
CA LEU A 13 8.76 -11.82 -6.22
C LEU A 13 9.85 -11.23 -5.31
N ARG A 14 10.48 -10.16 -5.76
CA ARG A 14 11.52 -9.44 -5.02
C ARG A 14 10.91 -8.20 -4.36
N VAL A 15 10.89 -8.19 -3.04
CA VAL A 15 10.27 -7.14 -2.24
C VAL A 15 11.31 -6.35 -1.48
N CYS A 16 11.24 -5.02 -1.55
CA CYS A 16 12.01 -4.12 -0.70
C CYS A 16 11.10 -3.53 0.38
N ALA A 17 11.38 -3.86 1.65
CA ALA A 17 10.75 -3.21 2.79
C ALA A 17 11.57 -1.98 3.19
N LEU A 18 10.99 -0.80 3.06
CA LEU A 18 11.61 0.47 3.42
C LEU A 18 11.40 0.75 4.90
N TYR A 19 12.50 0.96 5.62
CA TYR A 19 12.50 1.27 7.05
C TYR A 19 11.69 0.31 7.93
N PRO A 20 11.86 -1.02 7.82
CA PRO A 20 10.99 -1.99 8.50
C PRO A 20 11.06 -1.90 10.04
N ASP A 21 12.12 -1.33 10.60
CA ASP A 21 12.28 -1.16 12.04
C ASP A 21 11.58 0.11 12.58
N LEU A 22 11.35 1.11 11.72
CA LEU A 22 10.77 2.41 12.08
C LEU A 22 9.32 2.54 11.59
N MET A 23 9.02 1.96 10.42
CA MET A 23 7.73 2.07 9.74
C MET A 23 6.97 0.74 9.78
N ASN A 24 6.60 0.30 11.01
CA ASN A 24 5.96 -1.01 11.24
C ASN A 24 4.95 -0.97 12.41
N ILE A 25 4.11 0.04 12.47
CA ILE A 25 3.06 0.12 13.49
C ILE A 25 1.84 -0.73 13.10
N TYR A 26 1.01 -1.10 14.08
CA TYR A 26 -0.24 -1.88 13.90
C TYR A 26 -0.05 -3.22 13.19
N ALA A 27 1.10 -3.88 13.44
CA ALA A 27 1.46 -5.18 12.84
C ALA A 27 1.56 -5.15 11.30
N ASP A 28 1.94 -4.03 10.70
CA ASP A 28 2.09 -3.87 9.24
C ASP A 28 3.06 -4.89 8.61
N ARG A 29 3.99 -5.47 9.39
CA ARG A 29 4.79 -6.62 8.98
C ARG A 29 3.94 -7.82 8.53
N GLY A 30 2.70 -7.94 9.02
CA GLY A 30 1.75 -8.95 8.57
C GLY A 30 1.46 -8.90 7.07
N ASN A 31 1.60 -7.72 6.44
CA ASN A 31 1.46 -7.57 5.00
C ASN A 31 2.56 -8.32 4.25
N LEU A 32 3.81 -8.21 4.69
CA LEU A 32 4.95 -8.90 4.09
C LEU A 32 4.86 -10.43 4.30
N ILE A 33 4.44 -10.86 5.50
CA ILE A 33 4.27 -12.29 5.82
C ILE A 33 3.21 -12.92 4.91
N VAL A 34 2.10 -12.24 4.65
CA VAL A 34 1.05 -12.75 3.76
C VAL A 34 1.55 -12.84 2.31
N LEU A 35 2.25 -11.83 1.81
CA LEU A 35 2.85 -11.88 0.47
C LEU A 35 3.79 -13.09 0.34
N GLU A 36 4.70 -13.28 1.31
CA GLU A 36 5.62 -14.42 1.34
C GLU A 36 4.88 -15.75 1.33
N ARG A 37 3.91 -15.94 2.24
CA ARG A 37 3.17 -17.21 2.35
C ARG A 37 2.40 -17.52 1.09
N ARG A 38 1.70 -16.53 0.52
CA ARG A 38 0.91 -16.72 -0.70
C ARG A 38 1.79 -17.00 -1.92
N CYS A 39 2.99 -16.44 -1.98
CA CYS A 39 3.99 -16.81 -3.00
C CYS A 39 4.44 -18.26 -2.83
N HIS A 40 4.85 -18.65 -1.62
CA HIS A 40 5.32 -20.02 -1.34
C HIS A 40 4.26 -21.07 -1.64
N TRP A 41 3.00 -20.85 -1.26
CA TRP A 41 1.89 -21.78 -1.55
C TRP A 41 1.65 -21.99 -3.04
N ARG A 42 2.08 -21.03 -3.89
CA ARG A 42 1.98 -21.11 -5.35
C ARG A 42 3.27 -21.57 -6.05
N GLY A 43 4.30 -21.95 -5.29
CA GLY A 43 5.61 -22.26 -5.87
C GLY A 43 6.30 -21.03 -6.52
N ILE A 44 5.93 -19.83 -6.09
CA ILE A 44 6.59 -18.57 -6.45
C ILE A 44 7.70 -18.30 -5.44
N GLY A 45 8.92 -18.03 -5.91
CA GLY A 45 10.02 -17.58 -5.05
C GLY A 45 9.68 -16.25 -4.37
N PHE A 46 10.21 -16.02 -3.17
CA PHE A 46 10.04 -14.76 -2.46
C PHE A 46 11.37 -14.32 -1.85
N GLU A 47 11.79 -13.12 -2.19
CA GLU A 47 12.99 -12.49 -1.65
C GLU A 47 12.60 -11.19 -0.97
N LEU A 48 12.98 -11.03 0.30
CA LEU A 48 12.73 -9.83 1.09
C LEU A 48 14.05 -9.14 1.39
N HIS A 49 14.19 -7.93 0.91
CA HIS A 49 15.28 -7.01 1.24
C HIS A 49 14.76 -5.92 2.17
N ALA A 50 15.51 -5.62 3.23
CA ALA A 50 15.24 -4.49 4.11
C ALA A 50 16.16 -3.33 3.73
N SER A 51 15.61 -2.12 3.57
CA SER A 51 16.40 -0.90 3.38
C SER A 51 16.12 0.08 4.51
N GLY A 52 17.09 0.22 5.41
CA GLY A 52 17.06 1.11 6.58
C GLY A 52 17.52 2.54 6.27
N LEU A 53 17.75 3.31 7.34
CA LEU A 53 18.34 4.65 7.24
C LEU A 53 19.78 4.56 6.72
N GLY A 54 20.16 5.51 5.88
CA GLY A 54 21.52 5.61 5.30
C GLY A 54 21.79 4.65 4.14
N GLU A 55 20.89 3.72 3.85
CA GLU A 55 21.03 2.77 2.75
C GLU A 55 20.40 3.30 1.48
N SER A 56 20.98 2.94 0.34
CA SER A 56 20.42 3.22 -0.99
C SER A 56 19.57 2.05 -1.47
N VAL A 57 18.76 2.30 -2.49
CA VAL A 57 17.90 1.29 -3.14
C VAL A 57 18.27 1.25 -4.61
N ASP A 58 18.45 0.04 -5.14
CA ASP A 58 18.58 -0.18 -6.58
C ASP A 58 17.18 -0.20 -7.22
N PRO A 59 16.87 0.71 -8.17
CA PRO A 59 15.55 0.78 -8.79
C PRO A 59 15.20 -0.46 -9.61
N ASP A 60 16.16 -1.24 -10.05
CA ASP A 60 15.96 -2.42 -10.91
C ASP A 60 15.93 -3.74 -10.15
N ALA A 61 16.31 -3.72 -8.86
CA ALA A 61 16.44 -4.94 -8.06
C ALA A 61 15.14 -5.54 -7.53
N HIS A 62 14.05 -4.75 -7.43
CA HIS A 62 12.84 -5.18 -6.73
C HIS A 62 11.57 -4.93 -7.55
N ASP A 63 10.62 -5.83 -7.44
CA ASP A 63 9.34 -5.81 -8.13
C ASP A 63 8.25 -5.08 -7.33
N LEU A 64 8.42 -5.04 -5.98
CA LEU A 64 7.53 -4.37 -5.06
C LEU A 64 8.32 -3.65 -3.96
N TYR A 65 7.95 -2.40 -3.69
CA TYR A 65 8.45 -1.57 -2.59
C TYR A 65 7.32 -1.35 -1.58
N TYR A 66 7.61 -1.62 -0.31
CA TYR A 66 6.64 -1.51 0.77
C TYR A 66 7.11 -0.51 1.82
N LEU A 67 6.23 0.42 2.19
CA LEU A 67 6.45 1.42 3.22
C LEU A 67 5.26 1.42 4.19
N GLY A 68 5.47 0.92 5.39
CA GLY A 68 4.44 0.77 6.42
C GLY A 68 4.11 2.07 7.16
N GLY A 69 3.30 1.96 8.20
CA GLY A 69 2.98 3.07 9.10
C GLY A 69 4.09 3.35 10.12
N GLY A 70 4.25 4.60 10.51
CA GLY A 70 5.23 5.04 11.51
C GLY A 70 4.66 6.06 12.49
N GLN A 71 5.36 6.27 13.61
CA GLN A 71 5.09 7.37 14.52
C GLN A 71 5.64 8.68 13.94
N ASP A 72 5.08 9.81 14.35
CA ASP A 72 5.44 11.14 13.85
C ASP A 72 6.97 11.40 13.84
N ARG A 73 7.67 10.97 14.91
CA ARG A 73 9.12 11.11 15.01
C ARG A 73 9.86 10.29 13.97
N ASP A 74 9.45 9.04 13.80
CA ASP A 74 10.11 8.09 12.90
C ASP A 74 9.84 8.48 11.45
N GLN A 75 8.63 8.95 11.14
CA GLN A 75 8.29 9.49 9.83
C GLN A 75 9.19 10.66 9.41
N ARG A 76 9.56 11.57 10.34
CA ARG A 76 10.46 12.68 10.04
C ARG A 76 11.84 12.19 9.63
N LEU A 77 12.43 11.29 10.42
CA LEU A 77 13.74 10.69 10.11
C LEU A 77 13.71 9.97 8.76
N CYS A 78 12.65 9.20 8.52
CA CYS A 78 12.49 8.49 7.26
C CYS A 78 12.28 9.44 6.07
N ALA A 79 11.57 10.57 6.26
CA ALA A 79 11.32 11.55 5.20
C ALA A 79 12.60 12.16 4.65
N GLU A 80 13.52 12.58 5.53
CA GLU A 80 14.80 13.17 5.14
C GLU A 80 15.65 12.16 4.37
N ASP A 81 15.85 10.96 4.92
CA ASP A 81 16.63 9.90 4.28
C ASP A 81 15.99 9.42 2.96
N LEU A 82 14.67 9.35 2.93
CA LEU A 82 13.92 8.92 1.75
C LEU A 82 14.14 9.89 0.58
N LEU A 83 14.09 11.20 0.85
CA LEU A 83 14.31 12.23 -0.16
C LEU A 83 15.78 12.26 -0.63
N GLU A 84 16.73 12.18 0.30
CA GLU A 84 18.13 12.32 -0.03
C GLU A 84 18.72 11.08 -0.74
N ARG A 85 18.24 9.89 -0.40
CA ARG A 85 18.90 8.64 -0.80
C ARG A 85 18.07 7.70 -1.66
N LYS A 86 16.75 7.79 -1.63
CA LYS A 86 15.86 6.77 -2.22
C LYS A 86 14.85 7.33 -3.22
N ALA A 87 14.59 8.64 -3.21
CA ALA A 87 13.54 9.24 -4.04
C ALA A 87 13.74 8.95 -5.53
N ASP A 88 14.92 9.22 -6.08
CA ASP A 88 15.21 9.00 -7.50
C ASP A 88 15.05 7.53 -7.89
N ALA A 89 15.53 6.61 -7.04
CA ALA A 89 15.40 5.17 -7.26
C ALA A 89 13.93 4.72 -7.23
N LEU A 90 13.13 5.25 -6.31
CA LEU A 90 11.70 4.93 -6.23
C LEU A 90 10.93 5.50 -7.43
N HIS A 91 11.27 6.71 -7.90
CA HIS A 91 10.69 7.26 -9.12
C HIS A 91 11.05 6.41 -10.34
N ALA A 92 12.30 5.98 -10.49
CA ALA A 92 12.73 5.09 -11.56
C ALA A 92 12.02 3.73 -11.49
N ALA A 93 11.93 3.13 -10.30
CA ALA A 93 11.23 1.87 -10.10
C ALA A 93 9.73 1.98 -10.45
N ALA A 94 9.05 3.03 -10.00
CA ALA A 94 7.65 3.28 -10.35
C ALA A 94 7.47 3.50 -11.86
N ALA A 95 8.37 4.24 -12.50
CA ALA A 95 8.33 4.49 -13.95
C ALA A 95 8.48 3.22 -14.80
N ARG A 96 9.28 2.23 -14.33
CA ARG A 96 9.38 0.91 -15.00
C ARG A 96 8.22 -0.04 -14.67
N GLY A 97 7.29 0.36 -13.78
CA GLY A 97 6.09 -0.39 -13.47
C GLY A 97 6.17 -1.23 -12.20
N ALA A 98 7.21 -1.09 -11.36
CA ALA A 98 7.24 -1.72 -10.05
C ALA A 98 6.05 -1.26 -9.19
N VAL A 99 5.59 -2.15 -8.30
CA VAL A 99 4.55 -1.80 -7.33
C VAL A 99 5.17 -1.01 -6.18
N VAL A 100 4.53 0.11 -5.79
CA VAL A 100 4.90 0.86 -4.58
C VAL A 100 3.66 0.95 -3.69
N LEU A 101 3.72 0.34 -2.51
CA LEU A 101 2.63 0.35 -1.54
C LEU A 101 3.03 1.12 -0.28
N GLY A 102 2.34 2.23 -0.01
CA GLY A 102 2.47 3.01 1.21
C GLY A 102 1.24 2.88 2.11
N VAL A 103 1.44 2.53 3.38
CA VAL A 103 0.37 2.39 4.36
C VAL A 103 0.51 3.46 5.44
N CYS A 104 -0.57 4.19 5.73
CA CYS A 104 -0.67 5.23 6.77
C CYS A 104 0.46 6.28 6.67
N GLY A 105 1.48 6.22 7.53
CA GLY A 105 2.66 7.09 7.44
C GLY A 105 3.39 6.94 6.11
N GLY A 106 3.51 5.72 5.61
CA GLY A 106 4.08 5.46 4.28
C GLY A 106 3.30 6.13 3.16
N TYR A 107 1.98 6.12 3.23
CA TYR A 107 1.13 6.85 2.26
C TYR A 107 1.43 8.35 2.28
N GLN A 108 1.60 8.95 3.46
CA GLN A 108 1.93 10.37 3.61
C GLN A 108 3.30 10.69 3.02
N LEU A 109 4.30 9.83 3.22
CA LEU A 109 5.66 9.98 2.68
C LEU A 109 5.72 9.83 1.16
N LEU A 110 4.84 9.03 0.56
CA LEU A 110 4.72 8.93 -0.91
C LEU A 110 4.08 10.17 -1.54
N GLY A 111 3.39 11.01 -0.76
CA GLY A 111 2.80 12.27 -1.21
C GLY A 111 3.80 13.37 -1.51
N ARG A 112 3.32 14.54 -1.92
CA ARG A 112 4.14 15.76 -2.10
C ARG A 112 4.60 16.33 -0.77
N SER A 113 3.71 16.34 0.20
CA SER A 113 4.03 16.84 1.55
C SER A 113 2.99 16.38 2.58
N TYR A 114 3.42 16.36 3.83
CA TYR A 114 2.50 16.27 4.95
C TYR A 114 2.86 17.32 6.01
N THR A 115 1.84 17.80 6.75
CA THR A 115 2.02 18.79 7.80
C THR A 115 1.88 18.12 9.15
N LEU A 116 2.89 18.30 10.00
CA LEU A 116 2.92 17.83 11.37
C LEU A 116 3.00 19.05 12.32
N GLY A 117 1.88 19.42 12.91
CA GLY A 117 1.77 20.66 13.67
C GLY A 117 1.97 21.89 12.76
N ARG A 118 3.06 22.65 12.99
CA ARG A 118 3.43 23.81 12.16
C ARG A 118 4.49 23.49 11.10
N GLU A 119 5.04 22.30 11.13
CA GLU A 119 6.09 21.85 10.22
C GLU A 119 5.50 21.20 8.99
N ARG A 120 5.95 21.64 7.81
CA ARG A 120 5.66 20.98 6.53
C ARG A 120 6.84 20.12 6.15
N ILE A 121 6.61 18.82 6.04
CA ILE A 121 7.59 17.81 5.64
C ILE A 121 7.34 17.47 4.18
N THR A 122 8.39 17.55 3.39
CA THR A 122 8.35 17.16 1.98
C THR A 122 8.33 15.65 1.86
N GLY A 123 7.47 15.10 1.02
CA GLY A 123 7.44 13.69 0.66
C GLY A 123 8.09 13.43 -0.69
N VAL A 124 8.10 12.17 -1.12
CA VAL A 124 8.74 11.75 -2.38
C VAL A 124 8.02 12.27 -3.62
N GLY A 125 6.71 12.55 -3.52
CA GLY A 125 5.92 13.06 -4.64
C GLY A 125 5.56 12.00 -5.70
N LEU A 126 5.62 10.72 -5.38
CA LEU A 126 5.13 9.64 -6.25
C LEU A 126 3.61 9.70 -6.43
N LEU A 127 2.91 10.13 -5.39
CA LEU A 127 1.47 10.41 -5.42
C LEU A 127 1.23 11.92 -5.33
N ASP A 128 0.36 12.43 -6.18
CA ASP A 128 -0.07 13.83 -6.16
C ASP A 128 -1.08 14.06 -5.02
N VAL A 129 -0.60 13.98 -3.78
CA VAL A 129 -1.41 14.18 -2.59
C VAL A 129 -0.71 15.11 -1.60
N GLU A 130 -1.51 15.83 -0.84
CA GLU A 130 -1.05 16.63 0.30
C GLU A 130 -1.81 16.22 1.55
N THR A 131 -1.10 16.01 2.65
CA THR A 131 -1.71 15.67 3.93
C THR A 131 -1.52 16.82 4.90
N VAL A 132 -2.61 17.30 5.49
CA VAL A 132 -2.59 18.36 6.51
C VAL A 132 -3.15 17.82 7.82
N ARG A 133 -2.42 18.02 8.90
CA ARG A 133 -2.90 17.80 10.26
C ARG A 133 -3.03 19.13 10.96
N ALA A 134 -4.25 19.64 11.05
CA ALA A 134 -4.51 20.86 11.80
C ALA A 134 -4.46 20.60 13.31
N GLU A 135 -3.94 21.58 14.05
CA GLU A 135 -3.88 21.55 15.50
C GLU A 135 -5.30 21.42 16.10
N GLY A 136 -5.48 20.57 17.12
CA GLY A 136 -6.77 20.36 17.77
C GLY A 136 -7.76 19.47 17.00
N GLN A 137 -7.47 19.05 15.78
CA GLN A 137 -8.34 18.12 15.07
C GLN A 137 -8.25 16.70 15.67
N PRO A 138 -9.40 16.03 15.92
CA PRO A 138 -9.41 14.64 16.39
C PRO A 138 -8.81 13.70 15.33
N ARG A 139 -8.23 12.60 15.79
CA ARG A 139 -7.84 11.51 14.88
C ARG A 139 -9.08 10.85 14.28
N LEU A 140 -8.96 10.39 13.06
CA LEU A 140 -9.93 9.51 12.42
C LEU A 140 -9.57 8.07 12.80
N ILE A 141 -10.43 7.42 13.58
CA ILE A 141 -10.17 6.11 14.16
C ILE A 141 -11.42 5.24 13.99
N GLY A 142 -11.25 4.05 13.46
CA GLY A 142 -12.34 3.09 13.35
C GLY A 142 -12.08 1.97 12.35
N ASN A 143 -13.02 1.04 12.30
CA ASN A 143 -13.06 0.08 11.21
C ASN A 143 -13.50 0.79 9.94
N VAL A 144 -12.88 0.43 8.82
CA VAL A 144 -13.13 1.04 7.52
C VAL A 144 -13.37 -0.04 6.47
N ALA A 145 -14.31 0.23 5.59
CA ALA A 145 -14.57 -0.57 4.39
C ALA A 145 -14.68 0.36 3.19
N ILE A 146 -14.01 0.02 2.11
CA ILE A 146 -14.02 0.78 0.87
C ILE A 146 -14.30 -0.11 -0.34
N GLU A 147 -15.06 0.41 -1.28
CA GLU A 147 -15.25 -0.20 -2.58
C GLU A 147 -14.15 0.28 -3.53
N VAL A 148 -13.44 -0.65 -4.13
CA VAL A 148 -12.37 -0.38 -5.08
C VAL A 148 -12.69 -0.98 -6.44
N SER A 149 -12.18 -0.33 -7.49
CA SER A 149 -12.26 -0.81 -8.87
C SER A 149 -10.85 -1.03 -9.37
N LEU A 150 -10.48 -2.30 -9.56
CA LEU A 150 -9.13 -2.70 -10.00
C LEU A 150 -9.25 -3.60 -11.23
N ASP A 151 -8.30 -3.44 -12.15
CA ASP A 151 -8.27 -4.22 -13.38
C ASP A 151 -7.95 -5.70 -13.05
N SER A 152 -8.79 -6.61 -13.55
CA SER A 152 -8.55 -8.05 -13.58
C SER A 152 -8.98 -8.57 -14.95
N ALA A 153 -8.14 -9.34 -15.62
CA ALA A 153 -8.41 -9.87 -16.98
C ALA A 153 -8.88 -8.80 -18.01
N GLY A 154 -8.40 -7.55 -17.86
CA GLY A 154 -8.82 -6.45 -18.74
C GLY A 154 -10.22 -5.87 -18.45
N GLN A 155 -10.86 -6.30 -17.37
CA GLN A 155 -12.12 -5.76 -16.88
C GLN A 155 -11.96 -5.18 -15.49
N GLU A 156 -12.64 -4.08 -15.20
CA GLU A 156 -12.72 -3.54 -13.85
C GLU A 156 -13.66 -4.41 -12.99
N ALA A 157 -13.12 -5.03 -11.93
CA ALA A 157 -13.90 -5.75 -10.94
C ALA A 157 -14.07 -4.90 -9.69
N GLN A 158 -15.31 -4.67 -9.28
CA GLN A 158 -15.60 -4.02 -8.00
C GLN A 158 -15.42 -5.00 -6.86
N ARG A 159 -14.62 -4.62 -5.88
CA ARG A 159 -14.37 -5.43 -4.67
C ARG A 159 -14.30 -4.52 -3.45
N VAL A 160 -14.43 -5.10 -2.27
CA VAL A 160 -14.37 -4.36 -1.01
C VAL A 160 -13.06 -4.66 -0.30
N LEU A 161 -12.37 -3.62 0.16
CA LEU A 161 -11.26 -3.72 1.11
C LEU A 161 -11.76 -3.37 2.51
N ALA A 162 -11.41 -4.21 3.48
CA ALA A 162 -11.68 -3.99 4.90
C ALA A 162 -10.38 -3.67 5.64
N GLY A 163 -10.42 -2.78 6.60
CA GLY A 163 -9.26 -2.41 7.40
C GLY A 163 -9.63 -1.68 8.68
N PHE A 164 -8.61 -1.11 9.28
CA PHE A 164 -8.72 -0.21 10.41
C PHE A 164 -7.97 1.08 10.08
N GLU A 165 -8.55 2.23 10.35
CA GLU A 165 -7.91 3.52 10.16
C GLU A 165 -7.62 4.17 11.51
N ASN A 166 -6.45 4.78 11.64
CA ASN A 166 -6.07 5.58 12.82
C ASN A 166 -5.05 6.64 12.42
N HIS A 167 -5.52 7.76 11.88
CA HIS A 167 -4.65 8.83 11.43
C HIS A 167 -5.16 10.22 11.82
N GLY A 168 -4.23 11.15 12.02
CA GLY A 168 -4.54 12.56 12.31
C GLY A 168 -4.58 13.43 11.06
N GLY A 169 -3.96 12.98 9.97
CA GLY A 169 -3.90 13.72 8.70
C GLY A 169 -5.24 13.77 7.97
N ARG A 170 -5.40 14.80 7.15
CA ARG A 170 -6.47 14.94 6.16
C ARG A 170 -5.79 15.05 4.81
N THR A 171 -5.93 14.01 4.00
CA THR A 171 -5.26 13.91 2.70
C THR A 171 -6.18 14.41 1.60
N ARG A 172 -5.63 15.29 0.77
CA ARG A 172 -6.27 15.83 -0.42
C ARG A 172 -5.56 15.29 -1.65
N LEU A 173 -6.33 14.85 -2.61
CA LEU A 173 -5.83 14.39 -3.90
C LEU A 173 -5.70 15.57 -4.85
N GLY A 174 -4.59 15.61 -5.60
CA GLY A 174 -4.44 16.47 -6.77
C GLY A 174 -4.91 15.77 -8.05
N ASP A 175 -4.77 16.45 -9.18
CA ASP A 175 -5.28 15.98 -10.48
C ASP A 175 -4.50 14.79 -11.05
N GLY A 176 -3.27 14.57 -10.55
CA GLY A 176 -2.38 13.49 -11.03
C GLY A 176 -2.67 12.11 -10.46
N VAL A 177 -3.68 11.94 -9.60
CA VAL A 177 -4.04 10.68 -8.96
C VAL A 177 -5.55 10.49 -8.90
N ARG A 178 -5.97 9.23 -8.77
CA ARG A 178 -7.35 8.87 -8.44
C ARG A 178 -7.43 8.27 -7.03
N PRO A 179 -8.57 8.33 -6.33
CA PRO A 179 -8.73 7.62 -5.07
C PRO A 179 -8.52 6.12 -5.28
N LEU A 180 -8.00 5.42 -4.25
CA LEU A 180 -7.96 3.96 -4.26
C LEU A 180 -9.37 3.39 -4.25
N GLY A 181 -10.27 3.97 -3.44
CA GLY A 181 -11.66 3.54 -3.39
C GLY A 181 -12.61 4.56 -2.80
N ARG A 182 -13.91 4.22 -2.87
CA ARG A 182 -15.02 4.94 -2.27
C ARG A 182 -15.32 4.35 -0.88
N VAL A 183 -15.43 5.20 0.11
CA VAL A 183 -15.75 4.79 1.49
C VAL A 183 -17.19 4.27 1.56
N LEU A 184 -17.36 3.04 1.99
CA LEU A 184 -18.64 2.45 2.36
C LEU A 184 -18.92 2.68 3.84
N LYS A 185 -17.87 2.56 4.66
CA LYS A 185 -17.90 2.78 6.11
C LYS A 185 -16.52 3.29 6.57
N GLY A 186 -16.51 4.20 7.53
CA GLY A 186 -15.28 4.81 8.05
C GLY A 186 -15.16 6.28 7.61
N HIS A 187 -13.96 6.80 7.70
CA HIS A 187 -13.68 8.22 7.47
C HIS A 187 -12.90 8.48 6.17
N GLY A 188 -12.03 7.53 5.79
CA GLY A 188 -11.18 7.66 4.61
C GLY A 188 -10.16 8.79 4.71
N ASN A 189 -9.80 9.38 3.58
CA ASN A 189 -8.71 10.36 3.48
C ASN A 189 -8.87 11.58 4.39
N ASP A 190 -10.10 12.07 4.59
CA ASP A 190 -10.33 13.36 5.26
C ASP A 190 -11.60 13.42 6.13
N GLY A 191 -12.37 12.33 6.18
CA GLY A 191 -13.64 12.25 6.89
C GLY A 191 -14.80 13.01 6.23
N ARG A 192 -14.65 13.46 4.97
CA ARG A 192 -15.65 14.30 4.28
C ARG A 192 -15.87 13.93 2.80
N SER A 193 -14.79 13.66 2.07
CA SER A 193 -14.86 13.41 0.63
C SER A 193 -15.54 12.10 0.26
N GLY A 194 -15.65 11.15 1.20
CA GLY A 194 -16.11 9.80 0.91
C GLY A 194 -15.11 8.98 0.11
N MET A 195 -13.87 9.44 -0.01
CA MET A 195 -12.79 8.77 -0.73
C MET A 195 -11.70 8.30 0.22
N GLU A 196 -11.05 7.20 -0.12
CA GLU A 196 -9.94 6.64 0.64
C GLU A 196 -8.78 6.31 -0.29
N GLY A 197 -7.54 6.54 0.25
CA GLY A 197 -6.29 6.29 -0.41
C GLY A 197 -6.07 7.11 -1.67
N ALA A 198 -5.01 6.79 -2.37
CA ALA A 198 -4.69 7.33 -3.69
C ALA A 198 -3.99 6.27 -4.54
N ARG A 199 -4.19 6.33 -5.85
CA ARG A 199 -3.54 5.44 -6.80
C ARG A 199 -3.09 6.21 -8.04
N ARG A 200 -1.87 5.92 -8.48
CA ARG A 200 -1.33 6.29 -9.77
C ARG A 200 -0.61 5.08 -10.34
N GLU A 201 -1.17 4.48 -11.39
CA GLU A 201 -0.65 3.24 -11.98
C GLU A 201 -0.48 2.12 -10.92
N ASN A 202 0.76 1.68 -10.62
CA ASN A 202 1.10 0.68 -9.62
C ASN A 202 1.56 1.28 -8.29
N THR A 203 1.53 2.61 -8.13
CA THR A 203 1.80 3.27 -6.86
C THR A 203 0.49 3.49 -6.11
N ILE A 204 0.43 2.97 -4.89
CA ILE A 204 -0.76 2.94 -4.05
C ILE A 204 -0.43 3.47 -2.66
N GLY A 205 -1.26 4.37 -2.17
CA GLY A 205 -1.25 4.83 -0.79
C GLY A 205 -2.60 4.63 -0.14
N THR A 206 -2.63 4.21 1.12
CA THR A 206 -3.88 3.96 1.86
C THR A 206 -3.72 4.17 3.36
N TYR A 207 -4.81 4.52 4.04
CA TYR A 207 -4.87 4.54 5.50
C TYR A 207 -5.35 3.21 6.11
N LEU A 208 -5.73 2.23 5.28
CA LEU A 208 -6.15 0.93 5.76
C LEU A 208 -4.97 0.15 6.33
N HIS A 209 -5.02 -0.15 7.60
CA HIS A 209 -4.07 -1.03 8.25
C HIS A 209 -4.72 -2.03 9.21
N GLY A 210 -3.89 -2.63 10.08
CA GLY A 210 -4.27 -3.58 11.07
C GLY A 210 -4.33 -5.06 10.69
N PRO A 211 -3.33 -5.66 10.00
CA PRO A 211 -2.70 -5.34 8.73
C PRO A 211 -3.67 -5.47 7.54
N LEU A 212 -3.39 -4.74 6.45
CA LEU A 212 -4.27 -4.65 5.28
C LEU A 212 -4.43 -5.99 4.54
N LEU A 213 -3.31 -6.60 4.14
CA LEU A 213 -3.32 -7.74 3.21
C LEU A 213 -3.88 -9.03 3.81
N PRO A 214 -3.64 -9.40 5.08
CA PRO A 214 -4.28 -10.56 5.69
C PRO A 214 -5.80 -10.52 5.72
N LYS A 215 -6.39 -9.32 5.76
CA LYS A 215 -7.84 -9.13 5.69
C LYS A 215 -8.38 -9.13 4.26
N ASN A 216 -7.50 -8.97 3.27
CA ASN A 216 -7.86 -8.75 1.87
C ASN A 216 -6.91 -9.53 0.95
N VAL A 217 -6.90 -10.86 1.07
CA VAL A 217 -5.93 -11.71 0.37
C VAL A 217 -6.02 -11.60 -1.16
N TRP A 218 -7.20 -11.33 -1.70
CA TRP A 218 -7.37 -11.05 -3.12
C TRP A 218 -6.57 -9.80 -3.56
N PHE A 219 -6.42 -8.81 -2.66
CA PHE A 219 -5.61 -7.62 -2.94
C PHE A 219 -4.11 -7.93 -2.87
N ALA A 220 -3.70 -8.82 -1.95
CA ALA A 220 -2.32 -9.34 -1.92
C ALA A 220 -1.98 -10.07 -3.22
N ASP A 221 -2.90 -10.89 -3.74
CA ASP A 221 -2.73 -11.58 -5.03
C ASP A 221 -2.68 -10.60 -6.19
N TRP A 222 -3.56 -9.60 -6.21
CA TRP A 222 -3.54 -8.56 -7.22
C TRP A 222 -2.20 -7.80 -7.24
N LEU A 223 -1.67 -7.41 -6.06
CA LEU A 223 -0.36 -6.76 -5.94
C LEU A 223 0.78 -7.67 -6.43
N THR A 224 0.74 -8.94 -6.05
CA THR A 224 1.72 -9.95 -6.50
C THR A 224 1.71 -10.11 -8.01
N ALA A 225 0.53 -10.25 -8.62
CA ALA A 225 0.38 -10.36 -10.06
C ALA A 225 0.91 -9.11 -10.79
N ARG A 226 0.55 -7.92 -10.30
CA ARG A 226 1.04 -6.65 -10.86
C ARG A 226 2.57 -6.55 -10.77
N ALA A 227 3.15 -6.90 -9.62
CA ALA A 227 4.61 -6.89 -9.42
C ALA A 227 5.32 -7.88 -10.34
N LEU A 228 4.76 -9.07 -10.53
CA LEU A 228 5.30 -10.08 -11.44
C LEU A 228 5.00 -9.80 -12.93
N GLY A 229 4.20 -8.79 -13.25
CA GLY A 229 3.81 -8.49 -14.62
C GLY A 229 2.95 -9.58 -15.27
N VAL A 230 2.12 -10.26 -14.49
CA VAL A 230 1.17 -11.28 -14.96
C VAL A 230 -0.28 -10.82 -14.73
N ASP A 231 -1.23 -11.49 -15.36
CA ASP A 231 -2.64 -11.30 -15.05
C ASP A 231 -2.94 -11.90 -13.67
N PRO A 232 -3.78 -11.26 -12.81
CA PRO A 232 -4.19 -11.84 -11.53
C PRO A 232 -4.83 -13.24 -11.67
N ASP A 233 -5.53 -13.50 -12.76
CA ASP A 233 -6.16 -14.80 -13.04
C ASP A 233 -5.14 -15.88 -13.48
N ALA A 234 -3.89 -15.49 -13.74
CA ALA A 234 -2.79 -16.43 -14.00
C ALA A 234 -2.13 -16.96 -12.72
N LEU A 235 -2.50 -16.46 -11.55
CA LEU A 235 -2.08 -17.01 -10.27
C LEU A 235 -2.88 -18.26 -9.95
N GLU A 236 -2.17 -19.35 -9.55
CA GLU A 236 -2.83 -20.57 -9.11
C GLU A 236 -3.80 -20.29 -7.96
N PRO A 237 -5.07 -20.71 -8.05
CA PRO A 237 -6.04 -20.52 -6.97
C PRO A 237 -5.60 -21.20 -5.68
N LEU A 238 -5.85 -20.55 -4.53
CA LEU A 238 -5.63 -21.13 -3.20
C LEU A 238 -6.98 -21.42 -2.54
N ASP A 239 -6.97 -22.34 -1.57
CA ASP A 239 -8.13 -22.51 -0.69
C ASP A 239 -8.17 -21.37 0.34
N ASP A 240 -8.89 -20.32 0.00
CA ASP A 240 -9.04 -19.10 0.81
C ASP A 240 -10.31 -19.15 1.71
N ALA A 241 -10.78 -20.35 2.13
CA ALA A 241 -12.01 -20.46 2.92
C ALA A 241 -11.89 -19.68 4.26
N LEU A 242 -10.78 -19.84 4.96
CA LEU A 242 -10.49 -19.15 6.23
C LEU A 242 -10.32 -17.64 6.03
N GLU A 243 -9.58 -17.24 5.02
CA GLU A 243 -9.33 -15.84 4.68
C GLU A 243 -10.61 -15.12 4.28
N ARG A 244 -11.51 -15.80 3.55
CA ARG A 244 -12.85 -15.26 3.22
C ARG A 244 -13.70 -15.06 4.46
N GLU A 245 -13.67 -16.01 5.40
CA GLU A 245 -14.39 -15.86 6.68
C GLU A 245 -13.84 -14.70 7.50
N ALA A 246 -12.51 -14.55 7.57
CA ALA A 246 -11.85 -13.43 8.24
C ALA A 246 -12.20 -12.08 7.58
N HIS A 247 -12.22 -12.02 6.25
CA HIS A 247 -12.63 -10.83 5.49
C HIS A 247 -14.08 -10.44 5.78
N LEU A 248 -15.00 -11.40 5.71
CA LEU A 248 -16.41 -11.17 6.03
C LEU A 248 -16.58 -10.74 7.50
N GLY A 249 -15.81 -11.31 8.43
CA GLY A 249 -15.76 -10.86 9.82
C GLY A 249 -15.32 -9.40 9.96
N ALA A 250 -14.31 -8.98 9.18
CA ALA A 250 -13.85 -7.60 9.17
C ALA A 250 -14.89 -6.65 8.58
N LEU A 251 -15.59 -7.03 7.51
CA LEU A 251 -16.70 -6.26 6.94
C LEU A 251 -17.85 -6.09 7.95
N ARG A 252 -18.30 -7.18 8.57
CA ARG A 252 -19.32 -7.10 9.64
C ARG A 252 -18.90 -6.19 10.79
N SER A 253 -17.62 -6.23 11.19
CA SER A 253 -17.08 -5.35 12.22
C SER A 253 -17.04 -3.88 11.79
N ALA A 254 -16.96 -3.62 10.49
CA ALA A 254 -17.11 -2.28 9.92
C ALA A 254 -18.58 -1.85 9.76
N GLY A 255 -19.54 -2.78 9.83
CA GLY A 255 -20.96 -2.51 9.63
C GLY A 255 -21.40 -2.50 8.16
N VAL A 256 -20.74 -3.35 7.36
CA VAL A 256 -21.03 -3.60 5.93
C VAL A 256 -21.43 -5.05 5.72
#